data_b82c5aff07e367a7a1b4387ec4752151
#
_entry.id   b82c5aff07e367a7a1b4387ec4752151
#
_cell.length_a   1.000
_cell.length_b   1.000
_cell.length_c   1.000
_cell.angle_alpha   90.00
_cell.angle_beta   90.00
_cell.angle_gamma   90.00
#
_symmetry.space_group_name_H-M   'P 1'
#
loop_
_entity.id
_entity.type
_entity.pdbx_description
1 polymer ?
#
loop_
_entity_poly.entity_id
_entity_poly.type
_entity_poly.pdbx_seq_one_letter_code
_entity_poly.pdbx_strand_id
1 'polypeptide(L)'
;MLIGLCLVALTAEFQIQGSRNYEMEMTFLNFTPHTITLNDGTAYKSVGVARVANTFSDFDECGVCSVEFGDIQGLPEPQEGTLLIVSALVLSAAKAVGRTDCVAPATGHPACVRKDGFIVSVPGFVR
;
A
#
# COMPACT_ATOMS: atom_id res chain seq x y z
N MET A 1 -15.93 -27.67 5.73
CA MET A 1 -15.68 -27.28 5.47
C MET A 1 -15.61 -26.35 5.43
N LEU A 2 -16.00 -27.16 5.46
CA LEU A 2 -15.75 -26.74 5.17
C LEU A 2 -15.75 -25.98 5.13
N ILE A 3 -15.58 -26.42 4.92
CA ILE A 3 -15.30 -25.99 4.64
C ILE A 3 -15.13 -25.20 4.52
N GLY A 4 -15.76 -26.24 4.49
CA GLY A 4 -15.20 -25.85 4.21
C GLY A 4 -15.31 -25.45 3.96
N LEU A 5 -14.91 -25.76 4.23
CA LEU A 5 -14.66 -25.54 3.79
C LEU A 5 -14.69 -25.02 3.45
N CYS A 6 -14.68 -25.69 3.70
CA CYS A 6 -14.37 -25.29 3.06
C CYS A 6 -14.22 -24.96 2.78
N LEU A 7 -14.25 -25.46 2.71
CA LEU A 7 -13.82 -25.18 2.16
C LEU A 7 -13.71 -25.05 1.63
N VAL A 8 -13.78 -25.69 1.96
CA VAL A 8 -13.29 -25.51 1.16
C VAL A 8 -13.24 -25.26 0.63
N ALA A 9 -13.44 -25.88 0.65
CA ALA A 9 -13.03 -25.63 -0.06
C ALA A 9 -13.05 -25.48 -0.53
N LEU A 10 -13.15 -25.76 -0.68
CA LEU A 10 -12.75 -25.56 -1.35
C LEU A 10 -12.69 -25.43 -2.02
N THR A 11 -12.76 -25.81 -1.92
CA THR A 11 -12.33 -25.60 -2.82
C THR A 11 -12.08 -25.38 -3.51
N ALA A 12 -12.26 -25.92 -3.41
CA ALA A 12 -11.67 -25.60 -4.23
C ALA A 12 -11.58 -25.44 -4.88
N GLU A 13 -11.48 -25.61 -4.92
CA GLU A 13 -11.09 -25.37 -5.65
C GLU A 13 -10.79 -24.87 -6.18
N PHE A 14 -11.05 -25.10 -6.40
CA PHE A 14 -10.46 -24.61 -6.89
C PHE A 14 -10.17 -24.30 -7.51
N GLN A 15 -9.72 -24.52 -7.46
CA GLN A 15 -9.13 -24.13 -8.10
C GLN A 15 -8.67 -23.81 -8.68
N ILE A 16 -8.67 -24.40 -8.74
CA ILE A 16 -7.94 -23.90 -9.38
C ILE A 16 -7.69 -23.65 -10.03
N GLN A 17 -7.53 -23.85 -10.23
CA GLN A 17 -6.98 -23.43 -10.95
C GLN A 17 -6.28 -23.19 -11.26
N GLY A 18 -6.42 -23.39 -11.38
CA GLY A 18 -5.53 -23.08 -11.60
C GLY A 18 -4.95 -22.61 -11.78
N SER A 19 -4.84 -22.74 -11.73
CA SER A 19 -4.21 -22.11 -11.79
C SER A 19 -4.02 -21.53 -11.64
N ARG A 20 -4.05 -21.53 -11.42
CA ARG A 20 -3.82 -20.87 -11.01
C ARG A 20 -4.25 -20.76 -10.63
N ASN A 21 -4.44 -21.54 -10.39
CA ASN A 21 -4.55 -21.06 -9.75
C ASN A 21 -5.37 -20.51 -9.01
N TYR A 22 -5.42 -21.05 -8.72
CA TYR A 22 -6.25 -20.03 -8.17
C TYR A 22 -5.46 -18.95 -7.48
N GLU A 23 -5.96 -17.75 -7.51
CA GLU A 23 -5.25 -16.63 -6.93
C GLU A 23 -5.98 -16.13 -5.71
N MET A 24 -5.23 -15.74 -4.69
CA MET A 24 -5.81 -15.03 -3.59
C MET A 24 -6.13 -13.62 -4.05
N GLU A 25 -7.38 -13.24 -3.88
CA GLU A 25 -7.78 -11.86 -4.18
C GLU A 25 -7.35 -10.97 -3.04
N MET A 26 -6.67 -9.87 -3.39
CA MET A 26 -6.27 -8.87 -2.42
C MET A 26 -7.15 -7.65 -2.58
N THR A 27 -7.59 -7.10 -1.47
CA THR A 27 -8.33 -5.84 -1.45
C THR A 27 -7.36 -4.72 -1.20
N PHE A 28 -7.44 -3.67 -2.02
CA PHE A 28 -6.61 -2.48 -1.86
C PHE A 28 -7.48 -1.33 -1.41
N LEU A 29 -7.10 -0.69 -0.32
CA LEU A 29 -7.78 0.50 0.19
C LEU A 29 -6.83 1.67 0.13
N ASN A 30 -7.27 2.76 -0.49
CA ASN A 30 -6.41 3.90 -0.76
C ASN A 30 -6.54 4.93 0.37
N PHE A 31 -5.48 5.06 1.15
CA PHE A 31 -5.40 6.03 2.25
C PHE A 31 -4.48 7.19 1.90
N THR A 32 -4.42 7.55 0.63
CA THR A 32 -3.78 8.80 0.17
C THR A 32 -4.87 9.79 -0.18
N PRO A 33 -4.53 11.10 -0.28
CA PRO A 33 -5.56 12.10 -0.60
C PRO A 33 -6.00 12.10 -2.06
N HIS A 34 -5.39 11.30 -2.93
CA HIS A 34 -5.66 11.31 -4.36
C HIS A 34 -6.08 9.94 -4.84
N THR A 35 -6.87 9.92 -5.94
CA THR A 35 -7.15 8.67 -6.62
C THR A 35 -5.87 8.14 -7.25
N ILE A 36 -5.59 6.86 -7.07
CA ILE A 36 -4.42 6.20 -7.65
C ILE A 36 -4.88 5.38 -8.85
N THR A 37 -4.32 5.65 -10.02
CA THR A 37 -4.66 4.96 -11.25
C THR A 37 -3.50 4.08 -11.68
N LEU A 38 -3.80 2.83 -12.01
CA LEU A 38 -2.80 1.90 -12.53
C LEU A 38 -2.73 2.03 -14.05
N ASN A 39 -1.62 1.55 -14.63
CA ASN A 39 -1.41 1.63 -16.08
C ASN A 39 -2.46 0.86 -16.87
N ASP A 40 -3.12 -0.12 -16.26
CA ASP A 40 -4.16 -0.90 -16.93
C ASP A 40 -5.55 -0.25 -16.81
N GLY A 41 -5.64 0.93 -16.20
CA GLY A 41 -6.90 1.65 -16.07
C GLY A 41 -7.61 1.45 -14.74
N THR A 42 -7.14 0.52 -13.90
CA THR A 42 -7.73 0.32 -12.58
C THR A 42 -7.49 1.57 -11.73
N ALA A 43 -8.52 2.01 -11.01
CA ALA A 43 -8.41 3.21 -10.18
C ALA A 43 -8.90 2.91 -8.78
N TYR A 44 -8.19 3.43 -7.80
CA TYR A 44 -8.53 3.30 -6.39
C TYR A 44 -8.80 4.68 -5.83
N LYS A 45 -10.05 4.94 -5.48
CA LYS A 45 -10.41 6.23 -4.92
C LYS A 45 -10.01 6.28 -3.45
N SER A 46 -9.72 7.48 -2.99
CA SER A 46 -9.37 7.69 -1.59
C SER A 46 -10.54 7.31 -0.69
N VAL A 47 -10.27 6.51 0.33
CA VAL A 47 -11.27 6.15 1.36
C VAL A 47 -10.91 6.75 2.71
N GLY A 48 -9.80 7.46 2.78
CA GLY A 48 -9.31 8.11 3.97
C GLY A 48 -7.91 8.61 3.70
N VAL A 49 -7.27 9.18 4.70
CA VAL A 49 -5.90 9.67 4.56
C VAL A 49 -5.11 9.24 5.79
N ALA A 50 -4.03 8.49 5.55
CA ALA A 50 -3.10 8.13 6.61
C ALA A 50 -2.01 9.19 6.68
N ARG A 51 -1.64 9.57 7.89
CA ARG A 51 -0.63 10.59 8.12
C ARG A 51 0.31 10.15 9.21
N VAL A 52 1.52 10.67 9.16
CA VAL A 52 2.50 10.45 10.21
C VAL A 52 3.06 11.80 10.59
N ALA A 53 3.15 12.06 11.90
CA ALA A 53 3.77 13.27 12.40
C ALA A 53 5.28 13.05 12.41
N ASN A 54 6.01 14.04 11.90
CA ASN A 54 7.47 14.00 11.89
C ASN A 54 8.00 14.98 12.92
N THR A 55 9.05 14.59 13.62
CA THR A 55 9.82 15.50 14.46
C THR A 55 11.24 15.51 13.96
N PHE A 56 11.92 16.61 14.21
CA PHE A 56 13.30 16.78 13.76
C PHE A 56 14.16 17.01 14.98
N SER A 57 15.36 16.43 14.95
CA SER A 57 16.35 16.74 15.96
C SER A 57 16.88 18.17 15.72
N ASP A 58 17.64 18.69 16.68
CA ASP A 58 18.35 19.94 16.46
C ASP A 58 19.38 19.75 15.35
N PHE A 59 19.70 20.83 14.67
CA PHE A 59 20.76 20.78 13.68
C PHE A 59 22.11 20.67 14.36
N ASP A 60 22.98 19.85 13.79
CA ASP A 60 24.34 19.74 14.29
C ASP A 60 25.21 20.87 13.70
N GLU A 61 26.50 20.82 13.98
CA GLU A 61 27.43 21.88 13.52
C GLU A 61 27.52 21.94 12.00
N CYS A 62 27.23 20.86 11.32
CA CYS A 62 27.28 20.79 9.87
C CYS A 62 25.96 21.23 9.22
N GLY A 63 24.95 21.57 10.02
CA GLY A 63 23.65 21.94 9.49
C GLY A 63 22.77 20.74 9.15
N VAL A 64 23.01 19.60 9.78
CA VAL A 64 22.28 18.36 9.51
C VAL A 64 21.47 17.97 10.74
N CYS A 65 20.24 17.59 10.51
CA CYS A 65 19.38 17.03 11.57
C CYS A 65 18.85 15.68 11.10
N SER A 66 18.29 14.93 12.03
CA SER A 66 17.60 13.69 11.70
C SER A 66 16.12 13.87 11.86
N VAL A 67 15.35 13.05 11.11
CA VAL A 67 13.90 13.05 11.21
C VAL A 67 13.47 11.81 11.98
N GLU A 68 12.47 11.97 12.84
CA GLU A 68 11.88 10.87 13.58
C GLU A 68 10.41 10.82 13.27
N PHE A 69 9.90 9.62 13.08
CA PHE A 69 8.50 9.43 12.78
C PHE A 69 7.72 9.24 14.08
N GLY A 70 6.60 9.93 14.19
CA GLY A 70 5.66 9.71 15.27
C GLY A 70 4.69 8.60 14.92
N ASP A 71 3.58 8.57 15.64
CA ASP A 71 2.56 7.56 15.40
C ASP A 71 1.85 7.81 14.07
N ILE A 72 1.46 6.72 13.41
CA ILE A 72 0.68 6.81 12.18
C ILE A 72 -0.78 6.96 12.57
N GLN A 73 -1.44 7.93 11.98
CA GLN A 73 -2.86 8.20 12.22
C GLN A 73 -3.64 7.92 10.95
N GLY A 74 -4.85 7.40 11.13
CA GLY A 74 -5.76 7.17 10.02
C GLY A 74 -5.68 5.80 9.38
N LEU A 75 -4.80 4.91 9.87
CA LEU A 75 -4.75 3.55 9.36
C LEU A 75 -5.60 2.63 10.21
N PRO A 76 -6.41 1.78 9.58
CA PRO A 76 -7.15 0.76 10.33
C PRO A 76 -6.22 -0.36 10.78
N GLU A 77 -6.76 -1.23 11.62
CA GLU A 77 -6.03 -2.42 12.03
C GLU A 77 -5.78 -3.33 10.84
N PRO A 78 -4.65 -4.06 10.84
CA PRO A 78 -4.39 -4.99 9.74
C PRO A 78 -5.48 -6.03 9.58
N GLN A 79 -5.83 -6.31 8.32
CA GLN A 79 -6.81 -7.33 7.98
C GLN A 79 -6.22 -8.26 6.94
N GLU A 80 -6.44 -9.53 7.11
CA GLU A 80 -5.96 -10.51 6.15
C GLU A 80 -6.58 -10.25 4.78
N GLY A 81 -5.76 -10.33 3.73
CA GLY A 81 -6.23 -10.11 2.37
C GLY A 81 -6.41 -8.65 1.99
N THR A 82 -6.03 -7.73 2.87
CA THR A 82 -6.20 -6.30 2.60
C THR A 82 -4.84 -5.61 2.65
N LEU A 83 -4.54 -4.85 1.59
CA LEU A 83 -3.35 -4.00 1.54
C LEU A 83 -3.80 -2.55 1.54
N LEU A 84 -3.09 -1.73 2.29
CA LEU A 84 -3.41 -0.32 2.46
C LEU A 84 -2.43 0.50 1.64
N ILE A 85 -2.96 1.31 0.72
CA ILE A 85 -2.14 2.16 -0.14
C ILE A 85 -1.89 3.46 0.62
N VAL A 86 -0.62 3.79 0.83
CA VAL A 86 -0.22 4.96 1.60
C VAL A 86 0.87 5.71 0.85
N SER A 87 1.20 6.91 1.32
CA SER A 87 2.33 7.66 0.75
C SER A 87 3.64 6.96 1.12
N ALA A 88 4.71 7.31 0.38
CA ALA A 88 6.01 6.72 0.64
C ALA A 88 6.48 7.01 2.08
N LEU A 89 6.18 8.20 2.58
CA LEU A 89 6.55 8.57 3.94
C LEU A 89 5.83 7.70 4.97
N VAL A 90 4.52 7.52 4.79
CA VAL A 90 3.74 6.68 5.70
C VAL A 90 4.20 5.22 5.58
N LEU A 91 4.55 4.76 4.37
CA LEU A 91 5.06 3.41 4.19
C LEU A 91 6.34 3.20 5.01
N SER A 92 7.26 4.16 4.96
CA SER A 92 8.50 4.06 5.74
C SER A 92 8.21 3.98 7.23
N ALA A 93 7.29 4.79 7.72
CA ALA A 93 6.92 4.77 9.13
C ALA A 93 6.25 3.45 9.51
N ALA A 94 5.41 2.92 8.62
CA ALA A 94 4.72 1.65 8.87
C ALA A 94 5.73 0.50 8.96
N LYS A 95 6.72 0.49 8.09
CA LYS A 95 7.77 -0.55 8.14
C LYS A 95 8.56 -0.45 9.43
N ALA A 96 8.82 0.76 9.91
CA ALA A 96 9.57 0.96 11.14
C ALA A 96 8.85 0.39 12.36
N VAL A 97 7.52 0.33 12.34
CA VAL A 97 6.75 -0.26 13.45
C VAL A 97 6.31 -1.69 13.16
N GLY A 98 6.84 -2.31 12.08
CA GLY A 98 6.60 -3.72 11.80
C GLY A 98 5.34 -4.03 11.02
N ARG A 99 4.66 -3.01 10.46
CA ARG A 99 3.47 -3.24 9.63
C ARG A 99 3.92 -3.80 8.27
N THR A 100 3.23 -4.83 7.79
CA THR A 100 3.54 -5.45 6.51
C THR A 100 2.39 -5.34 5.51
N ASP A 101 1.31 -4.66 5.90
CA ASP A 101 0.11 -4.55 5.09
C ASP A 101 0.01 -3.24 4.32
N CYS A 102 1.08 -2.44 4.29
CA CYS A 102 1.09 -1.16 3.61
C CYS A 102 1.91 -1.22 2.34
N VAL A 103 1.45 -0.53 1.31
CA VAL A 103 2.15 -0.39 0.03
C VAL A 103 2.05 1.05 -0.41
N ALA A 104 2.93 1.46 -1.31
CA ALA A 104 2.89 2.81 -1.87
C ALA A 104 2.90 2.72 -3.39
N PRO A 105 2.32 3.71 -4.09
CA PRO A 105 2.37 3.70 -5.55
C PRO A 105 3.81 3.73 -6.06
N ALA A 106 4.08 2.96 -7.12
CA ALA A 106 5.43 2.81 -7.66
C ALA A 106 5.79 4.01 -8.55
N THR A 107 5.84 5.20 -7.96
CA THR A 107 6.06 6.44 -8.70
C THR A 107 7.48 6.60 -9.23
N GLY A 108 8.44 5.88 -8.64
CA GLY A 108 9.81 5.92 -9.12
C GLY A 108 10.12 4.84 -10.14
N HIS A 109 9.16 4.01 -10.49
CA HIS A 109 9.38 2.94 -11.44
C HIS A 109 9.45 3.49 -12.87
N PRO A 110 10.30 2.92 -13.75
CA PRO A 110 10.40 3.42 -15.14
C PRO A 110 9.09 3.37 -15.91
N ALA A 111 8.17 2.47 -15.57
CA ALA A 111 6.88 2.34 -16.24
C ALA A 111 5.83 3.33 -15.73
N CYS A 112 6.16 4.17 -14.75
CA CYS A 112 5.25 5.21 -14.27
C CYS A 112 5.01 6.21 -15.39
N VAL A 113 3.73 6.49 -15.68
CA VAL A 113 3.37 7.40 -16.75
C VAL A 113 3.21 8.81 -16.19
N ARG A 114 3.90 9.75 -16.80
CA ARG A 114 3.87 11.15 -16.39
C ARG A 114 3.49 12.02 -17.58
N LYS A 115 2.83 13.14 -17.27
CA LYS A 115 2.50 14.14 -18.29
C LYS A 115 2.67 15.51 -17.66
N ASP A 116 3.48 16.35 -18.30
CA ASP A 116 3.74 17.72 -17.82
C ASP A 116 4.23 17.74 -16.37
N GLY A 117 5.03 16.74 -16.00
CA GLY A 117 5.58 16.64 -14.65
C GLY A 117 4.66 16.01 -13.63
N PHE A 118 3.42 15.70 -13.99
CA PHE A 118 2.45 15.09 -13.08
C PHE A 118 2.32 13.62 -13.37
N ILE A 119 2.08 12.84 -12.30
CA ILE A 119 1.89 11.40 -12.42
C ILE A 119 0.47 11.13 -12.91
N VAL A 120 0.37 10.40 -14.02
CA VAL A 120 -0.91 10.01 -14.61
C VAL A 120 -1.33 8.65 -14.11
N SER A 121 -0.39 7.69 -14.14
CA SER A 121 -0.66 6.34 -13.69
C SER A 121 0.63 5.67 -13.26
N VAL A 122 0.50 4.58 -12.51
CA VAL A 122 1.63 3.81 -12.00
C VAL A 122 1.47 2.35 -12.42
N PRO A 123 2.58 1.60 -12.57
CA PRO A 123 2.48 0.20 -12.96
C PRO A 123 1.99 -0.70 -11.82
N GLY A 124 2.09 -0.26 -10.59
CA GLY A 124 1.69 -1.04 -9.44
C GLY A 124 2.15 -0.37 -8.17
N PHE A 125 2.42 -1.18 -7.16
CA PHE A 125 2.77 -0.69 -5.83
C PHE A 125 4.11 -1.27 -5.39
N VAL A 126 4.75 -0.57 -4.47
CA VAL A 126 5.99 -1.02 -3.83
C VAL A 126 5.76 -1.17 -2.33
N ARG A 127 6.61 -1.99 -1.69
CA ARG A 127 6.62 -2.07 -0.25
C ARG A 127 8.04 -2.26 0.27
#